data_b28f884f4393991c433620e7d6fe593a
#
_entry.id   b28f884f4393991c433620e7d6fe593a
#
_cell.length_a   1.000
_cell.length_b   1.000
_cell.length_c   1.000
_cell.angle_alpha   90.00
_cell.angle_beta   90.00
_cell.angle_gamma   90.00
#
_symmetry.space_group_name_H-M   'P 1'
#
loop_
_entity.id
_entity.type
_entity.pdbx_description
1 polymer ?
#
loop_
_entity_poly.entity_id
_entity_poly.type
_entity_poly.pdbx_seq_one_letter_code
_entity_poly.pdbx_strand_id
1 'polypeptide(L)'
;MIRELKRVSLVVATMFIALFISASLIQAVDSEALAEDPRNVRSLYEGYKTLRGPILVDGKPIANSVEADDAYKYLRVYEDQMYSSVTGYFSVFRGATGVEAALNSYLSGQSSSQFFEKFNAVLSGNPVSGAAVELTIDPVMQQAAWDALGDLQGSVVVLDPATGNILAMVSKSGFDANELAGHDNQVVADNYARLEADPTNPLINKAISGDLYHPGSVFKLVVAAAALESGLYTNESTLENPVSIQLPGSTSEVFNSTQRACGSGGATVTLLQALSLSCNIPFVEIGLDLGQDRLRAQAELFGFSKELRIPMMVTPSSFPPVLDEAQLALSSFGQYDVRVTPLQMAMISSAIANGGVLMKPNLIESVISPNLSAIDAPQPQVFSQPITAATAESIKLMMIDSVSNGVASNAEITDIEVAGKTGTAENGEGIRPTLWFTGFAPATNPRFVIAVVIEDGGGRDSGYGGNATAAPVAREFFRVVLGK
;
A
#
# COMPACT_ATOMS: atom_id res chain seq x y z
N MET A 1 32.34 -38.41 -50.75
CA MET A 1 32.68 -37.01 -50.41
C MET A 1 31.48 -36.07 -50.48
N ILE A 2 30.77 -35.90 -51.60
CA ILE A 2 29.67 -34.90 -51.69
C ILE A 2 28.48 -35.19 -50.75
N ARG A 3 28.13 -36.47 -50.55
CA ARG A 3 27.05 -36.84 -49.59
C ARG A 3 27.41 -36.55 -48.13
N GLU A 4 28.61 -36.77 -47.73
CA GLU A 4 29.08 -36.51 -46.36
C GLU A 4 29.22 -34.99 -46.10
N LEU A 5 29.70 -34.26 -47.10
CA LEU A 5 29.77 -32.81 -47.05
C LEU A 5 28.35 -32.19 -46.88
N LYS A 6 27.35 -32.69 -47.61
CA LYS A 6 25.96 -32.24 -47.44
C LYS A 6 25.38 -32.54 -46.05
N ARG A 7 25.72 -33.71 -45.48
CA ARG A 7 25.28 -34.06 -44.12
C ARG A 7 25.89 -33.10 -43.06
N VAL A 8 27.21 -32.86 -43.17
CA VAL A 8 27.88 -31.92 -42.27
C VAL A 8 27.34 -30.52 -42.42
N SER A 9 27.14 -30.03 -43.66
CA SER A 9 26.53 -28.73 -43.92
C SER A 9 25.09 -28.60 -43.35
N LEU A 10 24.30 -29.68 -43.43
CA LEU A 10 22.95 -29.68 -42.83
C LEU A 10 23.01 -29.61 -41.32
N VAL A 11 23.92 -30.36 -40.66
CA VAL A 11 24.06 -30.30 -39.20
C VAL A 11 24.49 -28.92 -38.77
N VAL A 12 25.50 -28.33 -39.43
CA VAL A 12 25.95 -26.97 -39.14
C VAL A 12 24.85 -25.94 -39.32
N ALA A 13 24.09 -26.02 -40.42
CA ALA A 13 22.93 -25.13 -40.67
C ALA A 13 21.89 -25.25 -39.55
N THR A 14 21.54 -26.49 -39.15
CA THR A 14 20.62 -26.75 -38.05
C THR A 14 21.10 -26.16 -36.73
N MET A 15 22.36 -26.27 -36.42
CA MET A 15 22.97 -25.65 -35.21
C MET A 15 22.87 -24.11 -35.24
N PHE A 16 23.17 -23.49 -36.40
CA PHE A 16 23.01 -22.03 -36.55
C PHE A 16 21.55 -21.58 -36.43
N ILE A 17 20.62 -22.33 -37.00
CA ILE A 17 19.19 -22.04 -36.87
C ILE A 17 18.75 -22.14 -35.40
N ALA A 18 19.17 -23.18 -34.69
CA ALA A 18 18.85 -23.34 -33.25
C ALA A 18 19.44 -22.21 -32.41
N LEU A 19 20.70 -21.81 -32.66
CA LEU A 19 21.32 -20.67 -32.00
C LEU A 19 20.59 -19.35 -32.31
N PHE A 20 20.19 -19.16 -33.57
CA PHE A 20 19.46 -17.94 -33.97
C PHE A 20 18.09 -17.86 -33.30
N ILE A 21 17.35 -18.99 -33.25
CA ILE A 21 16.06 -19.07 -32.53
C ILE A 21 16.28 -18.77 -31.04
N SER A 22 17.27 -19.41 -30.40
CA SER A 22 17.56 -19.20 -28.99
C SER A 22 17.93 -17.73 -28.70
N ALA A 23 18.81 -17.14 -29.52
CA ALA A 23 19.19 -15.73 -29.37
C ALA A 23 17.99 -14.79 -29.59
N SER A 24 17.12 -15.10 -30.58
CA SER A 24 15.90 -14.30 -30.84
C SER A 24 14.91 -14.39 -29.70
N LEU A 25 14.71 -15.56 -29.08
CA LEU A 25 13.83 -15.73 -27.92
C LEU A 25 14.35 -14.89 -26.72
N ILE A 26 15.64 -15.02 -26.42
CA ILE A 26 16.26 -14.26 -25.32
C ILE A 26 16.19 -12.74 -25.57
N GLN A 27 16.44 -12.30 -26.82
CA GLN A 27 16.49 -10.88 -27.13
C GLN A 27 15.12 -10.23 -27.38
N ALA A 28 14.11 -10.98 -27.85
CA ALA A 28 12.83 -10.43 -28.22
C ALA A 28 11.69 -10.79 -27.24
N VAL A 29 11.79 -11.91 -26.52
CA VAL A 29 10.73 -12.37 -25.61
C VAL A 29 11.15 -12.17 -24.15
N ASP A 30 12.38 -12.57 -23.80
CA ASP A 30 12.84 -12.55 -22.40
C ASP A 30 13.63 -11.27 -22.03
N SER A 31 13.90 -10.39 -23.00
CA SER A 31 14.76 -9.22 -22.81
C SER A 31 14.25 -8.27 -21.72
N GLU A 32 12.96 -8.05 -21.65
CA GLU A 32 12.33 -7.16 -20.67
C GLU A 32 12.38 -7.77 -19.26
N ALA A 33 12.02 -9.03 -19.12
CA ALA A 33 12.11 -9.77 -17.85
C ALA A 33 13.56 -9.89 -17.35
N LEU A 34 14.52 -10.05 -18.25
CA LEU A 34 15.95 -10.08 -17.91
C LEU A 34 16.51 -8.70 -17.55
N ALA A 35 16.00 -7.64 -18.17
CA ALA A 35 16.38 -6.26 -17.83
C ALA A 35 15.83 -5.83 -16.47
N GLU A 36 14.67 -6.32 -16.10
CA GLU A 36 14.00 -6.04 -14.83
C GLU A 36 14.46 -6.96 -13.67
N ASP A 37 15.26 -8.00 -13.95
CA ASP A 37 15.80 -8.88 -12.90
C ASP A 37 16.69 -8.05 -11.95
N PRO A 38 16.39 -8.01 -10.64
CA PRO A 38 17.15 -7.22 -9.65
C PRO A 38 18.64 -7.61 -9.57
N ARG A 39 19.01 -8.79 -10.11
CA ARG A 39 20.38 -9.28 -10.18
C ARG A 39 21.14 -8.76 -11.40
N ASN A 40 20.44 -8.11 -12.34
CA ASN A 40 21.05 -7.60 -13.59
C ASN A 40 21.69 -6.22 -13.37
N VAL A 41 22.86 -6.21 -12.75
CA VAL A 41 23.64 -4.98 -12.52
C VAL A 41 24.10 -4.30 -13.81
N ARG A 42 24.10 -5.00 -14.97
CA ARG A 42 24.52 -4.41 -16.24
C ARG A 42 23.55 -3.31 -16.73
N SER A 43 22.26 -3.54 -16.61
CA SER A 43 21.25 -2.53 -16.95
C SER A 43 21.39 -1.28 -16.07
N LEU A 44 21.78 -1.50 -14.81
CA LEU A 44 22.07 -0.43 -13.87
C LEU A 44 23.29 0.39 -14.33
N TYR A 45 24.42 -0.25 -14.66
CA TYR A 45 25.65 0.43 -15.13
C TYR A 45 25.46 1.19 -16.45
N GLU A 46 24.66 0.69 -17.37
CA GLU A 46 24.31 1.42 -18.60
C GLU A 46 23.39 2.61 -18.30
N GLY A 47 22.49 2.46 -17.30
CA GLY A 47 21.59 3.52 -16.82
C GLY A 47 22.34 4.75 -16.27
N TYR A 48 23.54 4.59 -15.71
CA TYR A 48 24.32 5.73 -15.15
C TYR A 48 24.81 6.71 -16.20
N LYS A 49 25.00 6.27 -17.44
CA LYS A 49 25.46 7.13 -18.55
C LYS A 49 24.30 7.72 -19.36
N THR A 50 23.09 7.37 -19.02
CA THR A 50 21.87 7.82 -19.67
C THR A 50 21.26 8.97 -18.88
N LEU A 51 20.77 10.00 -19.56
CA LEU A 51 19.95 11.02 -18.92
C LEU A 51 18.64 10.37 -18.47
N ARG A 52 18.62 9.97 -17.21
CA ARG A 52 17.48 9.28 -16.62
C ARG A 52 16.26 10.20 -16.57
N GLY A 53 15.11 9.71 -17.03
CA GLY A 53 13.86 10.47 -17.10
C GLY A 53 13.40 10.95 -15.73
N PRO A 54 12.69 12.09 -15.64
CA PRO A 54 12.18 12.61 -14.38
C PRO A 54 11.00 11.77 -13.86
N ILE A 55 10.84 11.75 -12.54
CA ILE A 55 9.60 11.32 -11.87
C ILE A 55 8.86 12.62 -11.52
N LEU A 56 7.60 12.70 -11.95
CA LEU A 56 6.80 13.93 -11.87
C LEU A 56 5.60 13.72 -10.92
N VAL A 57 5.21 14.82 -10.29
CA VAL A 57 3.96 14.97 -9.52
C VAL A 57 3.36 16.32 -9.91
N ASP A 58 2.15 16.35 -10.45
CA ASP A 58 1.50 17.55 -10.97
C ASP A 58 2.39 18.32 -11.98
N GLY A 59 3.01 17.54 -12.89
CA GLY A 59 3.92 18.08 -13.91
C GLY A 59 5.26 18.60 -13.39
N LYS A 60 5.56 18.52 -12.10
CA LYS A 60 6.81 18.98 -11.49
C LYS A 60 7.72 17.81 -11.15
N PRO A 61 9.03 17.91 -11.43
CA PRO A 61 9.97 16.84 -11.11
C PRO A 61 10.20 16.75 -9.60
N ILE A 62 9.87 15.60 -9.01
CA ILE A 62 10.25 15.23 -7.63
C ILE A 62 11.54 14.43 -7.60
N ALA A 63 11.96 13.87 -8.74
CA ALA A 63 13.28 13.30 -8.98
C ALA A 63 13.69 13.61 -10.42
N ASN A 64 14.90 14.12 -10.63
CA ASN A 64 15.46 14.43 -11.94
C ASN A 64 16.95 14.10 -11.99
N SER A 65 17.53 14.18 -13.19
CA SER A 65 18.98 14.02 -13.38
C SER A 65 19.60 15.34 -13.82
N VAL A 66 20.72 15.69 -13.22
CA VAL A 66 21.52 16.87 -13.58
C VAL A 66 22.89 16.42 -14.10
N GLU A 67 23.51 17.22 -14.95
CA GLU A 67 24.86 16.93 -15.44
C GLU A 67 25.87 16.97 -14.28
N ALA A 68 26.79 16.01 -14.28
CA ALA A 68 27.90 15.90 -13.33
C ALA A 68 29.22 15.81 -14.10
N ASP A 69 30.24 16.52 -13.61
CA ASP A 69 31.58 16.52 -14.20
C ASP A 69 32.44 15.35 -13.65
N ASP A 70 31.94 14.12 -13.86
CA ASP A 70 32.60 12.89 -13.46
C ASP A 70 32.36 11.73 -14.45
N ALA A 71 32.85 10.54 -14.11
CA ALA A 71 32.75 9.36 -14.97
C ALA A 71 31.30 8.88 -15.21
N TYR A 72 30.36 9.29 -14.38
CA TYR A 72 28.93 8.88 -14.43
C TYR A 72 28.09 9.83 -15.24
N LYS A 73 28.56 11.06 -15.53
CA LYS A 73 27.92 12.11 -16.35
C LYS A 73 26.66 12.73 -15.77
N TYR A 74 25.82 12.01 -15.03
CA TYR A 74 24.56 12.50 -14.51
C TYR A 74 24.41 12.08 -13.06
N LEU A 75 24.05 13.05 -12.20
CA LEU A 75 23.68 12.86 -10.81
C LEU A 75 22.17 12.84 -10.67
N ARG A 76 21.62 11.86 -9.97
CA ARG A 76 20.19 11.83 -9.62
C ARG A 76 19.93 12.74 -8.42
N VAL A 77 18.92 13.61 -8.51
CA VAL A 77 18.55 14.58 -7.49
C VAL A 77 17.09 14.42 -7.13
N TYR A 78 16.78 14.48 -5.84
CA TYR A 78 15.45 14.35 -5.25
C TYR A 78 15.07 15.62 -4.52
N GLU A 79 13.78 16.04 -4.68
CA GLU A 79 13.28 17.32 -4.16
C GLU A 79 13.08 17.28 -2.64
N ASP A 80 12.34 16.29 -2.13
CA ASP A 80 11.91 16.25 -0.74
C ASP A 80 11.82 14.81 -0.20
N GLN A 81 12.21 14.64 1.07
CA GLN A 81 12.15 13.35 1.76
C GLN A 81 10.72 12.79 1.92
N MET A 82 9.68 13.62 1.85
CA MET A 82 8.29 13.14 1.94
C MET A 82 7.90 12.21 0.79
N TYR A 83 8.64 12.24 -0.33
CA TYR A 83 8.44 11.34 -1.46
C TYR A 83 9.34 10.10 -1.42
N SER A 84 10.28 10.01 -0.47
CA SER A 84 11.30 8.95 -0.44
C SER A 84 10.72 7.52 -0.40
N SER A 85 9.58 7.35 0.26
CA SER A 85 8.87 6.06 0.30
C SER A 85 8.28 5.66 -1.06
N VAL A 86 7.96 6.64 -1.92
CA VAL A 86 7.42 6.43 -3.27
C VAL A 86 8.56 6.32 -4.28
N THR A 87 9.42 7.34 -4.37
CA THR A 87 10.52 7.37 -5.34
C THR A 87 11.52 6.26 -5.09
N GLY A 88 11.78 5.94 -3.81
CA GLY A 88 12.98 5.22 -3.43
C GLY A 88 14.22 6.05 -3.73
N TYR A 89 15.30 5.39 -4.09
CA TYR A 89 16.54 6.00 -4.54
C TYR A 89 17.11 5.28 -5.77
N PHE A 90 17.99 5.95 -6.51
CA PHE A 90 18.82 5.40 -7.56
C PHE A 90 20.28 5.69 -7.23
N SER A 91 21.03 4.66 -6.94
CA SER A 91 22.41 4.74 -6.49
C SER A 91 23.35 3.90 -7.35
N VAL A 92 24.47 4.51 -7.75
CA VAL A 92 25.54 3.83 -8.49
C VAL A 92 26.09 2.64 -7.70
N PHE A 93 26.11 2.72 -6.35
CA PHE A 93 26.76 1.74 -5.48
C PHE A 93 25.79 0.82 -4.74
N ARG A 94 24.51 1.21 -4.63
CA ARG A 94 23.49 0.51 -3.82
C ARG A 94 22.26 0.06 -4.63
N GLY A 95 22.27 0.29 -5.95
CA GLY A 95 21.16 -0.08 -6.81
C GLY A 95 20.01 0.91 -6.74
N ALA A 96 18.78 0.41 -6.90
CA ALA A 96 17.58 1.24 -6.89
C ALA A 96 16.45 0.59 -6.10
N THR A 97 15.56 1.42 -5.55
CA THR A 97 14.34 0.98 -4.83
C THR A 97 13.13 1.79 -5.30
N GLY A 98 11.94 1.49 -4.78
CA GLY A 98 10.74 2.27 -5.07
C GLY A 98 10.38 2.33 -6.56
N VAL A 99 9.84 3.46 -6.98
CA VAL A 99 9.53 3.76 -8.41
C VAL A 99 10.79 3.74 -9.26
N GLU A 100 11.93 4.19 -8.73
CA GLU A 100 13.22 4.14 -9.43
C GLU A 100 13.61 2.73 -9.89
N ALA A 101 13.34 1.72 -9.07
CA ALA A 101 13.59 0.32 -9.42
C ALA A 101 12.47 -0.25 -10.29
N ALA A 102 11.20 -0.03 -9.88
CA ALA A 102 10.05 -0.66 -10.51
C ALA A 102 9.82 -0.19 -11.96
N LEU A 103 10.19 1.06 -12.28
CA LEU A 103 10.06 1.64 -13.61
C LEU A 103 11.42 1.96 -14.25
N ASN A 104 12.47 1.22 -13.84
CA ASN A 104 13.82 1.44 -14.33
C ASN A 104 13.92 1.36 -15.86
N SER A 105 13.20 0.44 -16.51
CA SER A 105 13.20 0.29 -17.97
C SER A 105 12.75 1.56 -18.69
N TYR A 106 11.71 2.22 -18.20
CA TYR A 106 11.22 3.49 -18.75
C TYR A 106 12.18 4.65 -18.43
N LEU A 107 12.54 4.77 -17.15
CA LEU A 107 13.38 5.87 -16.67
C LEU A 107 14.79 5.87 -17.28
N SER A 108 15.32 4.69 -17.66
CA SER A 108 16.64 4.55 -18.30
C SER A 108 16.59 4.54 -19.84
N GLY A 109 15.41 4.65 -20.45
CA GLY A 109 15.25 4.58 -21.89
C GLY A 109 15.47 3.18 -22.49
N GLN A 110 15.36 2.13 -21.68
CA GLN A 110 15.58 0.73 -22.09
C GLN A 110 14.30 -0.03 -22.41
N SER A 111 13.12 0.56 -22.18
CA SER A 111 11.85 -0.06 -22.52
C SER A 111 11.74 -0.38 -24.01
N SER A 112 11.13 -1.49 -24.36
CA SER A 112 10.84 -1.90 -25.74
C SER A 112 10.02 -0.84 -26.49
N SER A 113 9.13 -0.15 -25.82
CA SER A 113 8.34 0.97 -26.36
C SER A 113 9.18 2.18 -26.79
N GLN A 114 10.39 2.35 -26.23
CA GLN A 114 11.32 3.43 -26.55
C GLN A 114 12.40 3.02 -27.59
N PHE A 115 12.29 1.84 -28.18
CA PHE A 115 13.31 1.30 -29.09
C PHE A 115 13.61 2.25 -30.26
N PHE A 116 12.59 2.79 -30.93
CA PHE A 116 12.78 3.67 -32.07
C PHE A 116 13.40 5.02 -31.68
N GLU A 117 13.08 5.53 -30.50
CA GLU A 117 13.66 6.76 -29.96
C GLU A 117 15.15 6.56 -29.65
N LYS A 118 15.49 5.46 -29.00
CA LYS A 118 16.87 5.07 -28.74
C LYS A 118 17.65 4.91 -30.04
N PHE A 119 17.09 4.25 -31.04
CA PHE A 119 17.69 4.07 -32.35
C PHE A 119 17.96 5.42 -33.03
N ASN A 120 16.96 6.31 -33.05
CA ASN A 120 17.11 7.66 -33.63
C ASN A 120 18.12 8.51 -32.86
N ALA A 121 18.15 8.43 -31.52
CA ALA A 121 19.13 9.16 -30.70
C ALA A 121 20.56 8.72 -31.03
N VAL A 122 20.81 7.41 -31.14
CA VAL A 122 22.11 6.85 -31.53
C VAL A 122 22.52 7.31 -32.94
N LEU A 123 21.60 7.28 -33.92
CA LEU A 123 21.88 7.72 -35.29
C LEU A 123 22.16 9.24 -35.38
N SER A 124 21.50 10.02 -34.56
CA SER A 124 21.66 11.50 -34.53
C SER A 124 22.84 11.96 -33.66
N GLY A 125 23.50 11.05 -32.95
CA GLY A 125 24.55 11.39 -31.99
C GLY A 125 24.06 12.09 -30.73
N ASN A 126 22.74 12.07 -30.49
CA ASN A 126 22.13 12.65 -29.29
C ASN A 126 22.24 11.67 -28.09
N PRO A 127 22.31 12.18 -26.85
CA PRO A 127 22.25 11.32 -25.69
C PRO A 127 20.90 10.58 -25.64
N VAL A 128 20.93 9.30 -25.25
CA VAL A 128 19.71 8.54 -24.96
C VAL A 128 19.12 9.09 -23.67
N SER A 129 17.84 9.46 -23.71
CA SER A 129 17.11 9.96 -22.55
C SER A 129 16.00 8.98 -22.15
N GLY A 130 15.76 8.85 -20.86
CA GLY A 130 14.66 8.08 -20.33
C GLY A 130 13.32 8.81 -20.45
N ALA A 131 12.21 8.06 -20.34
CA ALA A 131 10.86 8.59 -20.29
C ALA A 131 10.57 9.26 -18.94
N ALA A 132 9.76 10.31 -18.96
CA ALA A 132 9.17 10.89 -17.76
C ALA A 132 8.05 9.97 -17.23
N VAL A 133 7.96 9.84 -15.91
CA VAL A 133 6.89 9.11 -15.25
C VAL A 133 6.09 10.08 -14.39
N GLU A 134 4.83 10.31 -14.74
CA GLU A 134 3.89 11.10 -13.95
C GLU A 134 3.15 10.18 -12.97
N LEU A 135 3.18 10.55 -11.69
CA LEU A 135 2.50 9.80 -10.63
C LEU A 135 1.10 10.36 -10.37
N THR A 136 0.22 9.52 -9.83
CA THR A 136 -1.13 9.93 -9.40
C THR A 136 -1.14 10.69 -8.06
N ILE A 137 0.02 10.82 -7.42
CA ILE A 137 0.18 11.57 -6.17
C ILE A 137 -0.23 13.04 -6.38
N ASP A 138 -1.08 13.54 -5.49
CA ASP A 138 -1.40 14.96 -5.39
C ASP A 138 -0.44 15.63 -4.40
N PRO A 139 0.28 16.70 -4.81
CA PRO A 139 1.30 17.30 -3.94
C PRO A 139 0.72 17.94 -2.67
N VAL A 140 -0.51 18.46 -2.72
CA VAL A 140 -1.18 19.04 -1.56
C VAL A 140 -1.59 17.93 -0.58
N MET A 141 -2.09 16.80 -1.08
CA MET A 141 -2.48 15.67 -0.25
C MET A 141 -1.27 14.95 0.35
N GLN A 142 -0.19 14.81 -0.42
CA GLN A 142 1.07 14.24 0.09
C GLN A 142 1.64 15.09 1.24
N GLN A 143 1.70 16.40 1.05
CA GLN A 143 2.14 17.35 2.08
C GLN A 143 1.21 17.31 3.30
N ALA A 144 -0.11 17.36 3.09
CA ALA A 144 -1.08 17.32 4.18
C ALA A 144 -0.96 16.02 5.01
N ALA A 145 -0.76 14.87 4.34
CA ALA A 145 -0.56 13.59 5.02
C ALA A 145 0.77 13.54 5.80
N TRP A 146 1.83 14.10 5.21
CA TRP A 146 3.15 14.21 5.84
C TRP A 146 3.10 15.09 7.09
N ASP A 147 2.48 16.27 7.00
CA ASP A 147 2.35 17.23 8.10
C ASP A 147 1.42 16.72 9.20
N ALA A 148 0.32 16.07 8.83
CA ALA A 148 -0.62 15.49 9.80
C ALA A 148 0.00 14.38 10.64
N LEU A 149 0.91 13.58 10.10
CA LEU A 149 1.69 12.62 10.88
C LEU A 149 2.68 13.31 11.84
N GLY A 150 3.22 14.48 11.48
CA GLY A 150 4.23 15.17 12.30
C GLY A 150 5.43 14.27 12.59
N ASP A 151 5.77 14.09 13.87
CA ASP A 151 6.89 13.26 14.36
C ASP A 151 6.47 11.80 14.66
N LEU A 152 5.19 11.45 14.42
CA LEU A 152 4.70 10.08 14.67
C LEU A 152 5.29 9.10 13.66
N GLN A 153 5.79 7.98 14.16
CA GLN A 153 6.22 6.87 13.30
C GLN A 153 5.01 6.11 12.79
N GLY A 154 4.98 5.84 11.49
CA GLY A 154 3.85 5.16 10.87
C GLY A 154 3.70 5.47 9.39
N SER A 155 2.49 5.29 8.87
CA SER A 155 2.19 5.47 7.45
C SER A 155 0.79 6.03 7.23
N VAL A 156 0.65 6.80 6.16
CA VAL A 156 -0.63 7.26 5.63
C VAL A 156 -0.74 6.87 4.16
N VAL A 157 -1.88 6.29 3.79
CA VAL A 157 -2.26 6.02 2.39
C VAL A 157 -3.59 6.72 2.12
N VAL A 158 -3.65 7.44 1.00
CA VAL A 158 -4.87 8.11 0.53
C VAL A 158 -5.22 7.60 -0.86
N LEU A 159 -6.48 7.19 -1.05
CA LEU A 159 -7.01 6.70 -2.32
C LEU A 159 -8.18 7.56 -2.80
N ASP A 160 -8.29 7.70 -4.12
CA ASP A 160 -9.57 8.02 -4.78
C ASP A 160 -10.39 6.74 -4.92
N PRO A 161 -11.55 6.61 -4.27
CA PRO A 161 -12.34 5.38 -4.31
C PRO A 161 -12.92 5.07 -5.70
N ALA A 162 -13.13 6.08 -6.54
CA ALA A 162 -13.74 5.91 -7.86
C ALA A 162 -12.76 5.37 -8.91
N THR A 163 -11.48 5.72 -8.78
CA THR A 163 -10.45 5.36 -9.76
C THR A 163 -9.46 4.32 -9.23
N GLY A 164 -9.26 4.26 -7.91
CA GLY A 164 -8.20 3.51 -7.26
C GLY A 164 -6.84 4.24 -7.26
N ASN A 165 -6.79 5.48 -7.74
CA ASN A 165 -5.55 6.25 -7.75
C ASN A 165 -5.06 6.52 -6.34
N ILE A 166 -3.75 6.32 -6.14
CA ILE A 166 -3.06 6.63 -4.88
C ILE A 166 -2.71 8.12 -4.92
N LEU A 167 -3.40 8.90 -4.10
CA LEU A 167 -3.27 10.36 -4.04
C LEU A 167 -2.20 10.81 -3.04
N ALA A 168 -1.93 10.00 -2.02
CA ALA A 168 -0.81 10.17 -1.11
C ALA A 168 -0.33 8.83 -0.56
N MET A 169 0.99 8.71 -0.37
CA MET A 169 1.64 7.56 0.23
C MET A 169 2.83 8.03 1.05
N VAL A 170 2.66 8.09 2.35
CA VAL A 170 3.64 8.55 3.31
C VAL A 170 4.09 7.39 4.20
N SER A 171 5.39 7.26 4.39
CA SER A 171 6.01 6.37 5.38
C SER A 171 7.03 7.16 6.20
N LYS A 172 6.78 7.37 7.49
CA LYS A 172 7.71 8.01 8.42
C LYS A 172 8.67 6.94 9.02
N SER A 173 9.99 7.27 9.23
CA SER A 173 10.51 8.64 9.22
C SER A 173 10.82 9.21 7.81
N GLY A 174 10.91 8.40 6.76
CA GLY A 174 11.47 8.85 5.49
C GLY A 174 13.00 9.04 5.58
N PHE A 175 13.62 9.37 4.45
CA PHE A 175 15.05 9.65 4.35
C PHE A 175 15.32 10.61 3.20
N ASP A 176 16.45 11.32 3.24
CA ASP A 176 16.91 12.09 2.08
C ASP A 176 17.57 11.14 1.07
N ALA A 177 16.88 10.90 -0.06
CA ALA A 177 17.38 10.01 -1.11
C ALA A 177 18.66 10.52 -1.79
N ASN A 178 18.97 11.82 -1.68
CA ASN A 178 20.22 12.40 -2.17
C ASN A 178 21.44 11.84 -1.43
N GLU A 179 21.31 11.44 -0.18
CA GLU A 179 22.40 10.82 0.60
C GLU A 179 22.89 9.51 -0.01
N LEU A 180 22.06 8.82 -0.83
CA LEU A 180 22.37 7.55 -1.46
C LEU A 180 22.65 7.68 -2.97
N ALA A 181 22.29 8.81 -3.58
CA ALA A 181 22.46 9.08 -5.01
C ALA A 181 23.86 9.59 -5.37
N GLY A 182 24.65 10.03 -4.40
CA GLY A 182 25.97 10.60 -4.60
C GLY A 182 26.97 9.66 -5.27
N HIS A 183 28.04 10.23 -5.85
CA HIS A 183 29.08 9.50 -6.58
C HIS A 183 30.34 9.20 -5.75
N ASP A 184 30.35 9.53 -4.46
CA ASP A 184 31.38 9.09 -3.52
C ASP A 184 30.95 7.80 -2.83
N ASN A 185 31.63 6.70 -3.17
CA ASN A 185 31.28 5.37 -2.65
C ASN A 185 31.38 5.27 -1.13
N GLN A 186 32.36 5.95 -0.51
CA GLN A 186 32.53 5.86 0.95
C GLN A 186 31.40 6.61 1.66
N VAL A 187 31.07 7.80 1.20
CA VAL A 187 29.96 8.62 1.76
C VAL A 187 28.63 7.87 1.62
N VAL A 188 28.34 7.32 0.43
CA VAL A 188 27.13 6.52 0.20
C VAL A 188 27.08 5.28 1.09
N ALA A 189 28.22 4.59 1.27
CA ALA A 189 28.29 3.41 2.13
C ALA A 189 28.00 3.74 3.60
N ASP A 190 28.58 4.82 4.10
CA ASP A 190 28.40 5.28 5.48
C ASP A 190 26.95 5.75 5.73
N ASN A 191 26.37 6.48 4.78
CA ASN A 191 24.96 6.91 4.83
C ASN A 191 24.00 5.71 4.81
N TYR A 192 24.25 4.75 3.91
CA TYR A 192 23.43 3.53 3.84
C TYR A 192 23.49 2.75 5.15
N ALA A 193 24.67 2.54 5.71
CA ALA A 193 24.86 1.83 6.98
C ALA A 193 24.13 2.53 8.14
N ARG A 194 24.16 3.87 8.16
CA ARG A 194 23.42 4.68 9.16
C ARG A 194 21.92 4.50 9.03
N LEU A 195 21.38 4.58 7.79
CA LEU A 195 19.94 4.42 7.53
C LEU A 195 19.47 2.98 7.79
N GLU A 196 20.31 1.97 7.47
CA GLU A 196 19.99 0.57 7.73
C GLU A 196 20.00 0.23 9.23
N ALA A 197 20.85 0.88 10.01
CA ALA A 197 20.92 0.72 11.46
C ALA A 197 19.86 1.54 12.23
N ASP A 198 19.12 2.41 11.57
CA ASP A 198 18.10 3.24 12.19
C ASP A 198 16.90 2.38 12.59
N PRO A 199 16.53 2.36 13.89
CA PRO A 199 15.43 1.53 14.39
C PRO A 199 14.05 1.91 13.80
N THR A 200 13.93 3.10 13.20
CA THR A 200 12.70 3.53 12.52
C THR A 200 12.55 2.94 11.11
N ASN A 201 13.56 2.18 10.62
CA ASN A 201 13.58 1.54 9.30
C ASN A 201 13.18 2.49 8.14
N PRO A 202 13.86 3.63 7.96
CA PRO A 202 13.46 4.66 6.99
C PRO A 202 13.51 4.18 5.53
N LEU A 203 14.33 3.17 5.23
CA LEU A 203 14.45 2.59 3.88
C LEU A 203 13.26 1.71 3.47
N ILE A 204 12.37 1.36 4.41
CA ILE A 204 11.20 0.54 4.16
C ILE A 204 9.98 1.42 3.89
N ASN A 205 9.30 1.17 2.77
CA ASN A 205 7.99 1.76 2.54
C ASN A 205 6.92 0.98 3.32
N LYS A 206 6.63 1.44 4.53
CA LYS A 206 5.68 0.82 5.46
C LYS A 206 4.24 0.84 4.98
N ALA A 207 3.91 1.66 3.98
CA ALA A 207 2.58 1.71 3.37
C ALA A 207 2.22 0.41 2.65
N ILE A 208 3.22 -0.30 2.13
CA ILE A 208 3.06 -1.46 1.24
C ILE A 208 3.94 -2.67 1.57
N SER A 209 4.91 -2.52 2.48
CA SER A 209 5.92 -3.56 2.74
C SER A 209 6.44 -3.52 4.17
N GLY A 210 7.45 -4.34 4.47
CA GLY A 210 8.03 -4.51 5.79
C GLY A 210 7.29 -5.55 6.63
N ASP A 211 7.44 -5.46 7.94
CA ASP A 211 6.70 -6.28 8.89
C ASP A 211 5.24 -5.81 8.91
N LEU A 212 4.35 -6.68 8.44
CA LEU A 212 2.93 -6.36 8.39
C LEU A 212 2.37 -6.18 9.80
N TYR A 213 1.33 -5.35 9.89
CA TYR A 213 0.72 -4.97 11.15
C TYR A 213 -0.49 -5.86 11.49
N HIS A 214 -0.74 -6.08 12.77
CA HIS A 214 -2.07 -6.51 13.22
C HIS A 214 -3.07 -5.37 12.98
N PRO A 215 -4.19 -5.60 12.31
CA PRO A 215 -5.18 -4.56 12.05
C PRO A 215 -5.98 -4.18 13.31
N GLY A 216 -6.10 -5.08 14.26
CA GLY A 216 -7.01 -4.89 15.38
C GLY A 216 -8.42 -4.59 14.90
N SER A 217 -9.13 -3.72 15.61
CA SER A 217 -10.55 -3.44 15.37
C SER A 217 -10.91 -2.87 13.99
N VAL A 218 -9.97 -2.44 13.16
CA VAL A 218 -10.29 -2.03 11.77
C VAL A 218 -10.65 -3.24 10.89
N PHE A 219 -10.18 -4.45 11.25
CA PHE A 219 -10.58 -5.70 10.59
C PHE A 219 -12.07 -6.06 10.76
N LYS A 220 -12.73 -5.50 11.79
CA LYS A 220 -14.18 -5.67 11.99
C LYS A 220 -15.01 -5.20 10.79
N LEU A 221 -14.47 -4.34 9.93
CA LEU A 221 -15.10 -3.98 8.66
C LEU A 221 -15.24 -5.18 7.72
N VAL A 222 -14.24 -6.06 7.67
CA VAL A 222 -14.28 -7.31 6.88
C VAL A 222 -15.26 -8.31 7.50
N VAL A 223 -15.28 -8.42 8.83
CA VAL A 223 -16.19 -9.34 9.54
C VAL A 223 -17.63 -8.87 9.42
N ALA A 224 -17.90 -7.55 9.55
CA ALA A 224 -19.22 -6.99 9.32
C ALA A 224 -19.70 -7.19 7.88
N ALA A 225 -18.79 -7.05 6.90
CA ALA A 225 -19.06 -7.36 5.51
C ALA A 225 -19.48 -8.82 5.34
N ALA A 226 -18.72 -9.78 5.90
CA ALA A 226 -19.05 -11.20 5.87
C ALA A 226 -20.42 -11.51 6.54
N ALA A 227 -20.70 -10.84 7.65
CA ALA A 227 -21.97 -11.00 8.36
C ALA A 227 -23.15 -10.56 7.52
N LEU A 228 -23.10 -9.35 6.96
CA LEU A 228 -24.17 -8.79 6.13
C LEU A 228 -24.35 -9.56 4.81
N GLU A 229 -23.25 -9.88 4.12
CA GLU A 229 -23.29 -10.67 2.86
C GLU A 229 -23.78 -12.12 3.07
N SER A 230 -23.65 -12.66 4.28
CA SER A 230 -24.21 -13.99 4.60
C SER A 230 -25.75 -14.02 4.60
N GLY A 231 -26.40 -12.84 4.74
CA GLY A 231 -27.83 -12.71 4.91
C GLY A 231 -28.35 -13.14 6.30
N LEU A 232 -27.45 -13.57 7.20
CA LEU A 232 -27.81 -13.97 8.57
C LEU A 232 -27.95 -12.77 9.50
N TYR A 233 -27.30 -11.64 9.15
CA TYR A 233 -27.24 -10.43 9.96
C TYR A 233 -27.72 -9.20 9.20
N THR A 234 -28.27 -8.27 9.97
CA THR A 234 -28.64 -6.91 9.54
C THR A 234 -28.07 -5.90 10.53
N ASN A 235 -28.16 -4.61 10.25
CA ASN A 235 -27.73 -3.54 11.17
C ASN A 235 -28.41 -3.65 12.55
N GLU A 236 -29.67 -4.15 12.57
CA GLU A 236 -30.50 -4.28 13.77
C GLU A 236 -30.37 -5.65 14.46
N SER A 237 -29.60 -6.58 13.91
CA SER A 237 -29.35 -7.88 14.55
C SER A 237 -28.75 -7.67 15.92
N THR A 238 -29.35 -8.29 16.94
CA THR A 238 -28.93 -8.21 18.33
C THR A 238 -27.93 -9.30 18.66
N LEU A 239 -26.86 -8.92 19.34
CA LEU A 239 -25.72 -9.75 19.71
C LEU A 239 -25.54 -9.69 21.22
N GLU A 240 -25.07 -10.77 21.84
CA GLU A 240 -24.78 -10.83 23.27
C GLU A 240 -23.68 -9.83 23.66
N ASN A 241 -23.82 -9.22 24.83
CA ASN A 241 -22.93 -8.16 25.29
C ASN A 241 -22.45 -8.36 26.75
N PRO A 242 -21.86 -9.52 27.08
CA PRO A 242 -21.29 -9.73 28.40
C PRO A 242 -20.01 -8.89 28.59
N VAL A 243 -19.51 -8.84 29.83
CA VAL A 243 -18.26 -8.14 30.17
C VAL A 243 -17.04 -8.87 29.60
N SER A 244 -17.04 -10.21 29.65
CA SER A 244 -16.01 -11.07 29.07
C SER A 244 -16.61 -12.37 28.57
N ILE A 245 -15.89 -13.05 27.71
CA ILE A 245 -16.15 -14.42 27.28
C ILE A 245 -14.88 -15.25 27.39
N GLN A 246 -15.00 -16.47 27.83
CA GLN A 246 -13.90 -17.44 27.80
C GLN A 246 -13.70 -17.90 26.36
N LEU A 247 -12.43 -17.91 25.90
CA LEU A 247 -12.09 -18.46 24.58
C LEU A 247 -12.34 -19.98 24.55
N PRO A 248 -12.94 -20.50 23.48
CA PRO A 248 -13.17 -21.92 23.33
C PRO A 248 -11.90 -22.76 23.51
N GLY A 249 -11.94 -23.82 24.30
CA GLY A 249 -10.78 -24.69 24.52
C GLY A 249 -9.60 -24.07 25.28
N SER A 250 -9.78 -22.87 25.87
CA SER A 250 -8.73 -22.11 26.57
C SER A 250 -9.22 -21.65 27.95
N THR A 251 -8.27 -21.28 28.81
CA THR A 251 -8.55 -20.59 30.10
C THR A 251 -8.51 -19.08 29.96
N SER A 252 -8.11 -18.57 28.79
CA SER A 252 -8.01 -17.13 28.53
C SER A 252 -9.39 -16.53 28.26
N GLU A 253 -9.57 -15.27 28.66
CA GLU A 253 -10.79 -14.50 28.43
C GLU A 253 -10.56 -13.36 27.45
N VAL A 254 -11.59 -13.02 26.69
CA VAL A 254 -11.63 -11.81 25.84
C VAL A 254 -12.54 -10.79 26.49
N PHE A 255 -12.09 -9.56 26.51
CA PHE A 255 -12.81 -8.39 27.00
C PHE A 255 -13.04 -7.38 25.88
N ASN A 256 -14.07 -6.53 26.02
CA ASN A 256 -14.10 -5.29 25.27
C ASN A 256 -12.96 -4.36 25.74
N SER A 257 -12.52 -3.44 24.89
CA SER A 257 -11.43 -2.50 25.19
C SER A 257 -11.64 -1.69 26.47
N THR A 258 -12.89 -1.48 26.87
CA THR A 258 -13.28 -0.79 28.11
C THR A 258 -13.28 -1.68 29.35
N GLN A 259 -13.05 -2.99 29.20
CA GLN A 259 -13.20 -4.02 30.23
C GLN A 259 -14.61 -4.03 30.88
N ARG A 260 -15.62 -3.63 30.12
CA ARG A 260 -17.06 -3.59 30.53
C ARG A 260 -17.91 -4.09 29.38
N ALA A 261 -19.18 -4.35 29.66
CA ALA A 261 -20.18 -4.51 28.61
C ALA A 261 -20.20 -3.28 27.71
N CYS A 262 -20.36 -3.49 26.41
CA CYS A 262 -20.24 -2.43 25.42
C CYS A 262 -21.41 -1.40 25.52
N GLY A 263 -21.18 -0.19 25.12
CA GLY A 263 -22.16 0.89 25.14
C GLY A 263 -22.66 1.23 26.55
N SER A 264 -23.97 1.32 26.72
CA SER A 264 -24.63 1.64 27.98
C SER A 264 -24.67 0.48 29.00
N GLY A 265 -24.10 -0.70 28.66
CA GLY A 265 -24.05 -1.87 29.55
C GLY A 265 -25.31 -2.74 29.49
N GLY A 266 -26.11 -2.68 28.43
CA GLY A 266 -27.23 -3.58 28.17
C GLY A 266 -26.77 -5.04 27.97
N ALA A 267 -27.70 -6.00 28.11
CA ALA A 267 -27.42 -7.41 27.87
C ALA A 267 -27.08 -7.72 26.40
N THR A 268 -27.58 -6.90 25.50
CA THR A 268 -27.35 -7.04 24.06
C THR A 268 -27.01 -5.68 23.43
N VAL A 269 -26.39 -5.72 22.27
CA VAL A 269 -26.14 -4.56 21.37
C VAL A 269 -26.54 -4.91 19.95
N THR A 270 -26.91 -3.93 19.13
CA THR A 270 -27.10 -4.16 17.69
C THR A 270 -25.76 -4.28 16.98
N LEU A 271 -25.73 -4.87 15.76
CA LEU A 271 -24.53 -4.92 14.93
C LEU A 271 -24.01 -3.50 14.64
N LEU A 272 -24.91 -2.55 14.38
CA LEU A 272 -24.56 -1.14 14.20
C LEU A 272 -23.80 -0.61 15.43
N GLN A 273 -24.36 -0.78 16.62
CA GLN A 273 -23.73 -0.35 17.86
C GLN A 273 -22.39 -1.08 18.11
N ALA A 274 -22.33 -2.38 17.82
CA ALA A 274 -21.13 -3.18 18.01
C ALA A 274 -19.96 -2.69 17.15
N LEU A 275 -20.20 -2.26 15.90
CA LEU A 275 -19.18 -1.69 15.05
C LEU A 275 -18.82 -0.26 15.48
N SER A 276 -19.81 0.60 15.71
CA SER A 276 -19.58 2.02 16.04
C SER A 276 -18.86 2.20 17.37
N LEU A 277 -19.16 1.36 18.36
CA LEU A 277 -18.51 1.33 19.67
C LEU A 277 -17.27 0.41 19.71
N SER A 278 -17.00 -0.29 18.61
CA SER A 278 -15.86 -1.21 18.48
C SER A 278 -15.84 -2.35 19.50
N CYS A 279 -16.99 -2.92 19.85
CA CYS A 279 -17.13 -4.04 20.78
C CYS A 279 -16.37 -5.27 20.27
N ASN A 280 -15.64 -6.00 21.12
CA ASN A 280 -14.92 -7.19 20.74
C ASN A 280 -15.82 -8.43 20.75
N ILE A 281 -16.56 -8.60 21.85
CA ILE A 281 -17.34 -9.82 22.11
C ILE A 281 -18.36 -10.11 21.03
N PRO A 282 -19.21 -9.14 20.58
CA PRO A 282 -20.13 -9.38 19.47
C PRO A 282 -19.43 -9.85 18.19
N PHE A 283 -18.23 -9.36 17.90
CA PHE A 283 -17.47 -9.78 16.72
C PHE A 283 -16.84 -11.15 16.87
N VAL A 284 -16.52 -11.59 18.09
CA VAL A 284 -16.17 -12.99 18.37
C VAL A 284 -17.35 -13.92 18.09
N GLU A 285 -18.56 -13.57 18.58
CA GLU A 285 -19.78 -14.33 18.32
C GLU A 285 -20.03 -14.48 16.81
N ILE A 286 -20.02 -13.38 16.07
CA ILE A 286 -20.18 -13.37 14.60
C ILE A 286 -19.13 -14.26 13.93
N GLY A 287 -17.87 -14.15 14.35
CA GLY A 287 -16.79 -14.90 13.72
C GLY A 287 -16.89 -16.40 13.93
N LEU A 288 -17.28 -16.82 15.14
CA LEU A 288 -17.53 -18.23 15.46
C LEU A 288 -18.74 -18.77 14.71
N ASP A 289 -19.83 -17.99 14.59
CA ASP A 289 -21.04 -18.38 13.85
C ASP A 289 -20.80 -18.50 12.34
N LEU A 290 -20.08 -17.56 11.75
CA LEU A 290 -19.76 -17.58 10.32
C LEU A 290 -18.71 -18.64 9.95
N GLY A 291 -17.78 -18.92 10.86
CA GLY A 291 -16.66 -19.81 10.65
C GLY A 291 -15.53 -19.24 9.78
N GLN A 292 -14.36 -19.89 9.89
CA GLN A 292 -13.13 -19.41 9.24
C GLN A 292 -13.22 -19.31 7.72
N ASP A 293 -13.95 -20.20 7.06
CA ASP A 293 -13.97 -20.26 5.59
C ASP A 293 -14.71 -19.08 4.98
N ARG A 294 -15.82 -18.63 5.61
CA ARG A 294 -16.54 -17.43 5.17
C ARG A 294 -15.74 -16.16 5.42
N LEU A 295 -15.08 -16.06 6.59
CA LEU A 295 -14.24 -14.90 6.89
C LEU A 295 -13.04 -14.81 5.94
N ARG A 296 -12.40 -15.95 5.64
CA ARG A 296 -11.30 -16.02 4.66
C ARG A 296 -11.78 -15.62 3.28
N ALA A 297 -12.86 -16.20 2.80
CA ALA A 297 -13.41 -15.88 1.49
C ALA A 297 -13.74 -14.38 1.36
N GLN A 298 -14.33 -13.78 2.40
CA GLN A 298 -14.59 -12.35 2.43
C GLN A 298 -13.30 -11.51 2.42
N ALA A 299 -12.29 -11.89 3.20
CA ALA A 299 -10.99 -11.22 3.20
C ALA A 299 -10.31 -11.31 1.82
N GLU A 300 -10.35 -12.47 1.15
CA GLU A 300 -9.81 -12.65 -0.20
C GLU A 300 -10.52 -11.80 -1.25
N LEU A 301 -11.83 -11.56 -1.12
CA LEU A 301 -12.56 -10.63 -1.98
C LEU A 301 -12.07 -9.19 -1.81
N PHE A 302 -11.63 -8.79 -0.62
CA PHE A 302 -10.98 -7.50 -0.36
C PHE A 302 -9.50 -7.46 -0.78
N GLY A 303 -8.92 -8.56 -1.25
CA GLY A 303 -7.55 -8.60 -1.76
C GLY A 303 -6.52 -9.29 -0.84
N PHE A 304 -6.93 -9.83 0.30
CA PHE A 304 -6.02 -10.64 1.13
C PHE A 304 -5.48 -11.83 0.37
N SER A 305 -4.25 -12.21 0.63
CA SER A 305 -3.55 -13.33 -0.02
C SER A 305 -3.41 -13.20 -1.55
N LYS A 306 -3.65 -12.01 -2.11
CA LYS A 306 -3.49 -11.72 -3.53
C LYS A 306 -2.20 -10.94 -3.79
N GLU A 307 -1.53 -11.28 -4.88
CA GLU A 307 -0.43 -10.46 -5.37
C GLU A 307 -0.96 -9.15 -5.95
N LEU A 308 -0.33 -8.04 -5.55
CA LEU A 308 -0.66 -6.70 -6.01
C LEU A 308 0.63 -5.95 -6.38
N ARG A 309 0.60 -5.24 -7.51
CA ARG A 309 1.65 -4.31 -7.95
C ARG A 309 1.06 -2.94 -8.28
N ILE A 310 1.77 -1.87 -7.88
CA ILE A 310 1.31 -0.46 -7.97
C ILE A 310 2.26 0.57 -8.60
N PRO A 311 3.32 0.41 -9.30
CA PRO A 311 4.11 -0.64 -9.94
C PRO A 311 4.96 -1.47 -9.00
N MET A 312 5.30 -0.95 -7.82
CA MET A 312 6.03 -1.69 -6.79
C MET A 312 5.22 -2.90 -6.32
N MET A 313 5.92 -3.95 -5.90
CA MET A 313 5.30 -5.09 -5.27
C MET A 313 4.75 -4.70 -3.90
N VAL A 314 3.49 -5.02 -3.65
CA VAL A 314 2.86 -4.89 -2.33
C VAL A 314 2.96 -6.23 -1.61
N THR A 315 3.44 -6.24 -0.38
CA THR A 315 3.45 -7.46 0.44
C THR A 315 2.01 -7.91 0.70
N PRO A 316 1.63 -9.13 0.31
CA PRO A 316 0.26 -9.61 0.49
C PRO A 316 -0.17 -9.60 1.95
N SER A 317 -1.29 -8.98 2.25
CA SER A 317 -1.95 -9.09 3.55
C SER A 317 -2.48 -10.51 3.74
N SER A 318 -2.52 -11.03 4.96
CA SER A 318 -2.86 -12.43 5.23
C SER A 318 -3.99 -12.59 6.24
N PHE A 319 -4.85 -13.56 5.99
CA PHE A 319 -5.74 -14.17 6.97
C PHE A 319 -5.26 -15.61 7.19
N PRO A 320 -5.13 -16.08 8.44
CA PRO A 320 -4.54 -17.38 8.74
C PRO A 320 -5.24 -18.54 8.02
N PRO A 321 -4.48 -19.54 7.50
CA PRO A 321 -5.04 -20.60 6.67
C PRO A 321 -5.85 -21.65 7.44
N VAL A 322 -5.47 -21.91 8.69
CA VAL A 322 -6.15 -22.89 9.59
C VAL A 322 -6.22 -22.29 10.98
N LEU A 323 -7.39 -22.33 11.57
CA LEU A 323 -7.68 -21.77 12.90
C LEU A 323 -8.44 -22.78 13.74
N ASP A 324 -8.07 -22.91 15.02
CA ASP A 324 -8.98 -23.42 16.03
C ASP A 324 -10.00 -22.33 16.43
N GLU A 325 -11.00 -22.69 17.25
CA GLU A 325 -12.05 -21.75 17.61
C GLU A 325 -11.53 -20.55 18.44
N ALA A 326 -10.49 -20.71 19.26
CA ALA A 326 -9.90 -19.61 20.01
C ALA A 326 -9.15 -18.65 19.10
N GLN A 327 -8.39 -19.20 18.16
CA GLN A 327 -7.67 -18.42 17.14
C GLN A 327 -8.64 -17.69 16.20
N LEU A 328 -9.74 -18.34 15.80
CA LEU A 328 -10.81 -17.74 15.01
C LEU A 328 -11.47 -16.58 15.76
N ALA A 329 -11.77 -16.77 17.04
CA ALA A 329 -12.32 -15.74 17.92
C ALA A 329 -11.42 -14.48 17.95
N LEU A 330 -10.11 -14.65 18.12
CA LEU A 330 -9.15 -13.56 18.13
C LEU A 330 -9.02 -12.91 16.73
N SER A 331 -9.01 -13.70 15.67
CA SER A 331 -8.92 -13.22 14.29
C SER A 331 -10.15 -12.39 13.90
N SER A 332 -11.32 -12.65 14.50
CA SER A 332 -12.58 -11.96 14.22
C SER A 332 -12.60 -10.48 14.62
N PHE A 333 -11.64 -10.04 15.44
CA PHE A 333 -11.45 -8.60 15.73
C PHE A 333 -10.02 -8.13 15.38
N GLY A 334 -9.33 -8.87 14.46
CA GLY A 334 -8.09 -8.44 13.86
C GLY A 334 -6.84 -8.67 14.71
N GLN A 335 -6.88 -9.66 15.58
CA GLN A 335 -5.76 -10.13 16.39
C GLN A 335 -5.25 -11.49 15.90
N TYR A 336 -4.50 -12.21 16.72
CA TYR A 336 -3.82 -13.45 16.41
C TYR A 336 -2.82 -13.26 15.24
N ASP A 337 -3.03 -13.86 14.08
CA ASP A 337 -2.10 -13.79 12.95
C ASP A 337 -2.72 -13.17 11.68
N VAL A 338 -3.72 -12.33 11.86
CA VAL A 338 -4.19 -11.44 10.78
C VAL A 338 -3.16 -10.34 10.58
N ARG A 339 -2.65 -10.18 9.33
CA ARG A 339 -1.61 -9.23 8.99
C ARG A 339 -2.01 -8.38 7.79
N VAL A 340 -1.77 -7.07 7.88
CA VAL A 340 -2.19 -6.13 6.84
C VAL A 340 -1.13 -5.07 6.55
N THR A 341 -1.16 -4.56 5.31
CA THR A 341 -0.52 -3.28 4.95
C THR A 341 -1.50 -2.12 5.15
N PRO A 342 -1.03 -0.88 5.36
CA PRO A 342 -1.87 0.32 5.31
C PRO A 342 -2.66 0.46 4.01
N LEU A 343 -2.05 0.15 2.86
CA LEU A 343 -2.74 0.14 1.58
C LEU A 343 -3.94 -0.83 1.59
N GLN A 344 -3.80 -2.03 2.16
CA GLN A 344 -4.92 -2.99 2.27
C GLN A 344 -6.08 -2.42 3.08
N MET A 345 -5.80 -1.69 4.17
CA MET A 345 -6.86 -1.06 4.97
C MET A 345 -7.53 0.09 4.23
N ALA A 346 -6.77 0.88 3.45
CA ALA A 346 -7.34 1.87 2.55
C ALA A 346 -8.23 1.22 1.47
N MET A 347 -7.81 0.09 0.89
CA MET A 347 -8.59 -0.67 -0.10
C MET A 347 -9.95 -1.13 0.46
N ILE A 348 -10.01 -1.61 1.70
CA ILE A 348 -11.26 -2.03 2.35
C ILE A 348 -12.22 -0.83 2.47
N SER A 349 -11.75 0.28 3.02
CA SER A 349 -12.55 1.49 3.15
C SER A 349 -12.93 2.09 1.79
N SER A 350 -12.07 1.93 0.77
CA SER A 350 -12.34 2.36 -0.61
C SER A 350 -13.51 1.58 -1.23
N ALA A 351 -13.55 0.26 -1.04
CA ALA A 351 -14.68 -0.55 -1.52
C ALA A 351 -16.01 -0.13 -0.86
N ILE A 352 -15.99 0.17 0.45
CA ILE A 352 -17.19 0.66 1.17
C ILE A 352 -17.59 2.03 0.62
N ALA A 353 -16.65 2.95 0.46
CA ALA A 353 -16.89 4.29 -0.07
C ALA A 353 -17.42 4.27 -1.52
N ASN A 354 -17.03 3.28 -2.32
CA ASN A 354 -17.38 3.15 -3.74
C ASN A 354 -18.55 2.16 -3.98
N GLY A 355 -19.49 2.09 -3.05
CA GLY A 355 -20.70 1.28 -3.22
C GLY A 355 -20.46 -0.21 -3.38
N GLY A 356 -19.40 -0.73 -2.81
CA GLY A 356 -19.05 -2.14 -2.80
C GLY A 356 -18.06 -2.56 -3.89
N VAL A 357 -17.66 -1.66 -4.78
CA VAL A 357 -16.69 -1.93 -5.85
C VAL A 357 -15.29 -1.51 -5.41
N LEU A 358 -14.35 -2.46 -5.39
CA LEU A 358 -12.95 -2.23 -5.13
C LEU A 358 -12.22 -1.97 -6.44
N MET A 359 -11.65 -0.77 -6.60
CA MET A 359 -10.78 -0.44 -7.72
C MET A 359 -9.36 -0.94 -7.46
N LYS A 360 -8.65 -1.32 -8.52
CA LYS A 360 -7.24 -1.70 -8.42
C LYS A 360 -6.40 -0.45 -8.09
N PRO A 361 -5.62 -0.46 -7.00
CA PRO A 361 -4.73 0.65 -6.70
C PRO A 361 -3.76 0.95 -7.84
N ASN A 362 -3.62 2.22 -8.17
CA ASN A 362 -2.76 2.71 -9.24
C ASN A 362 -1.95 3.91 -8.77
N LEU A 363 -0.65 3.94 -9.12
CA LEU A 363 0.28 5.01 -8.77
C LEU A 363 0.77 5.79 -10.00
N ILE A 364 0.49 5.28 -11.21
CA ILE A 364 0.99 5.86 -12.46
C ILE A 364 -0.15 6.59 -13.17
N GLU A 365 0.02 7.89 -13.38
CA GLU A 365 -0.87 8.68 -14.24
C GLU A 365 -0.53 8.46 -15.70
N SER A 366 0.75 8.63 -16.04
CA SER A 366 1.24 8.43 -17.41
C SER A 366 2.76 8.23 -17.48
N VAL A 367 3.20 7.60 -18.57
CA VAL A 367 4.60 7.51 -18.98
C VAL A 367 4.73 8.28 -20.30
N ILE A 368 5.60 9.28 -20.31
CA ILE A 368 5.77 10.23 -21.41
C ILE A 368 7.19 10.12 -21.95
N SER A 369 7.31 9.89 -23.24
CA SER A 369 8.61 9.80 -23.90
C SER A 369 9.30 11.16 -24.01
N PRO A 370 10.63 11.20 -24.27
CA PRO A 370 11.35 12.46 -24.44
C PRO A 370 10.82 13.35 -25.56
N ASN A 371 10.13 12.79 -26.55
CA ASN A 371 9.48 13.53 -27.64
C ASN A 371 8.05 13.99 -27.29
N LEU A 372 7.64 13.88 -26.02
CA LEU A 372 6.33 14.27 -25.49
C LEU A 372 5.15 13.40 -25.97
N SER A 373 5.41 12.22 -26.53
CA SER A 373 4.35 11.25 -26.81
C SER A 373 4.04 10.38 -25.60
N ALA A 374 2.77 10.07 -25.39
CA ALA A 374 2.37 9.14 -24.32
C ALA A 374 2.79 7.70 -24.72
N ILE A 375 3.54 7.05 -23.84
CA ILE A 375 3.93 5.64 -23.96
C ILE A 375 2.90 4.75 -23.27
N ASP A 376 2.47 5.15 -22.08
CA ASP A 376 1.50 4.43 -21.26
C ASP A 376 0.65 5.42 -20.46
N ALA A 377 -0.62 5.10 -20.27
CA ALA A 377 -1.57 5.85 -19.43
C ALA A 377 -2.59 4.84 -18.87
N PRO A 378 -2.29 4.20 -17.73
CA PRO A 378 -3.15 3.17 -17.15
C PRO A 378 -4.55 3.71 -16.89
N GLN A 379 -5.57 2.94 -17.31
CA GLN A 379 -6.96 3.29 -17.07
C GLN A 379 -7.44 2.64 -15.77
N PRO A 380 -8.37 3.27 -15.03
CA PRO A 380 -8.98 2.67 -13.84
C PRO A 380 -9.53 1.27 -14.12
N GLN A 381 -9.21 0.31 -13.27
CA GLN A 381 -9.63 -1.07 -13.38
C GLN A 381 -10.31 -1.53 -12.10
N VAL A 382 -11.38 -2.31 -12.24
CA VAL A 382 -12.02 -2.97 -11.10
C VAL A 382 -11.11 -4.14 -10.66
N PHE A 383 -10.75 -4.17 -9.38
CA PHE A 383 -10.03 -5.28 -8.76
C PHE A 383 -11.00 -6.41 -8.40
N SER A 384 -12.11 -6.07 -7.73
CA SER A 384 -13.15 -7.01 -7.28
C SER A 384 -14.43 -6.26 -6.90
N GLN A 385 -15.47 -7.01 -6.60
CA GLN A 385 -16.67 -6.50 -5.93
C GLN A 385 -16.88 -7.32 -4.64
N PRO A 386 -16.20 -6.94 -3.54
CA PRO A 386 -16.24 -7.70 -2.30
C PRO A 386 -17.57 -7.69 -1.57
N ILE A 387 -18.40 -6.67 -1.77
CA ILE A 387 -19.72 -6.49 -1.12
C ILE A 387 -20.71 -5.88 -2.08
N THR A 388 -21.99 -6.07 -1.76
CA THR A 388 -23.10 -5.39 -2.47
C THR A 388 -23.18 -3.92 -2.10
N ALA A 389 -23.85 -3.10 -2.93
CA ALA A 389 -24.07 -1.69 -2.62
C ALA A 389 -24.92 -1.50 -1.34
N ALA A 390 -25.83 -2.42 -1.04
CA ALA A 390 -26.62 -2.41 0.19
C ALA A 390 -25.76 -2.65 1.43
N THR A 391 -24.83 -3.61 1.36
CA THR A 391 -23.87 -3.88 2.42
C THR A 391 -22.90 -2.71 2.61
N ALA A 392 -22.41 -2.12 1.52
CA ALA A 392 -21.56 -0.93 1.58
C ALA A 392 -22.25 0.22 2.29
N GLU A 393 -23.52 0.51 1.96
CA GLU A 393 -24.33 1.53 2.62
C GLU A 393 -24.53 1.23 4.11
N SER A 394 -24.83 -0.03 4.45
CA SER A 394 -24.99 -0.47 5.84
C SER A 394 -23.73 -0.25 6.66
N ILE A 395 -22.55 -0.63 6.14
CA ILE A 395 -21.28 -0.44 6.84
C ILE A 395 -20.92 1.06 6.90
N LYS A 396 -21.19 1.83 5.85
CA LYS A 396 -20.99 3.28 5.84
C LYS A 396 -21.77 3.96 6.97
N LEU A 397 -23.02 3.60 7.18
CA LEU A 397 -23.83 4.13 8.30
C LEU A 397 -23.21 3.79 9.67
N MET A 398 -22.71 2.56 9.85
CA MET A 398 -22.00 2.18 11.07
C MET A 398 -20.70 2.98 11.27
N MET A 399 -19.97 3.27 10.19
CA MET A 399 -18.74 4.07 10.21
C MET A 399 -19.03 5.56 10.49
N ILE A 400 -20.13 6.10 9.98
CA ILE A 400 -20.59 7.45 10.31
C ILE A 400 -20.97 7.53 11.79
N ASP A 401 -21.74 6.58 12.30
CA ASP A 401 -22.12 6.51 13.72
C ASP A 401 -20.87 6.36 14.62
N SER A 402 -19.84 5.63 14.15
CA SER A 402 -18.57 5.51 14.88
C SER A 402 -17.85 6.86 15.07
N VAL A 403 -17.99 7.79 14.13
CA VAL A 403 -17.40 9.12 14.22
C VAL A 403 -18.33 10.07 15.03
N SER A 404 -19.62 10.07 14.76
CA SER A 404 -20.57 11.02 15.37
C SER A 404 -20.94 10.66 16.82
N ASN A 405 -21.06 9.37 17.16
CA ASN A 405 -21.53 8.91 18.46
C ASN A 405 -20.63 7.84 19.10
N GLY A 406 -19.62 7.35 18.38
CA GLY A 406 -18.83 6.19 18.77
C GLY A 406 -17.38 6.48 19.11
N VAL A 407 -16.55 5.46 18.87
CA VAL A 407 -15.15 5.45 19.29
C VAL A 407 -14.17 6.08 18.29
N ALA A 408 -14.65 6.72 17.23
CA ALA A 408 -13.82 7.44 16.26
C ALA A 408 -14.06 8.96 16.30
N SER A 409 -14.61 9.48 17.39
CA SER A 409 -15.08 10.86 17.54
C SER A 409 -14.01 11.94 17.31
N ASN A 410 -12.73 11.64 17.49
CA ASN A 410 -11.67 12.60 17.20
C ASN A 410 -11.40 12.80 15.71
N ALA A 411 -12.06 12.03 14.82
CA ALA A 411 -12.09 12.27 13.38
C ALA A 411 -13.21 13.21 12.92
N GLU A 412 -14.07 13.66 13.84
CA GLU A 412 -15.20 14.53 13.52
C GLU A 412 -14.74 15.89 12.97
N ILE A 413 -15.43 16.36 11.94
CA ILE A 413 -15.21 17.67 11.31
C ILE A 413 -16.55 18.38 11.24
N THR A 414 -16.60 19.62 11.72
CA THR A 414 -17.81 20.45 11.64
C THR A 414 -18.25 20.62 10.18
N ASP A 415 -19.53 20.42 9.91
CA ASP A 415 -20.17 20.55 8.58
C ASP A 415 -19.73 19.52 7.54
N ILE A 416 -18.96 18.51 7.90
CA ILE A 416 -18.58 17.40 7.01
C ILE A 416 -18.84 16.08 7.70
N GLU A 417 -19.69 15.27 7.10
CA GLU A 417 -19.91 13.91 7.57
C GLU A 417 -18.71 13.03 7.22
N VAL A 418 -18.09 12.44 8.24
CA VAL A 418 -16.94 11.55 8.12
C VAL A 418 -17.38 10.13 8.48
N ALA A 419 -17.02 9.16 7.65
CA ALA A 419 -17.16 7.75 7.96
C ALA A 419 -15.79 7.19 8.38
N GLY A 420 -15.70 6.56 9.56
CA GLY A 420 -14.40 6.10 10.05
C GLY A 420 -14.47 4.97 11.06
N LYS A 421 -13.39 4.23 11.14
CA LYS A 421 -13.17 3.14 12.10
C LYS A 421 -11.78 3.25 12.70
N THR A 422 -11.68 3.22 14.02
CA THR A 422 -10.42 3.15 14.76
C THR A 422 -10.04 1.70 15.06
N GLY A 423 -8.75 1.48 15.28
CA GLY A 423 -8.19 0.24 15.77
C GLY A 423 -7.07 0.49 16.78
N THR A 424 -6.94 -0.45 17.69
CA THR A 424 -5.82 -0.58 18.60
C THR A 424 -5.46 -2.05 18.58
N ALA A 425 -4.29 -2.39 18.10
CA ALA A 425 -3.84 -3.76 17.98
C ALA A 425 -2.72 -4.01 19.00
N GLU A 426 -2.91 -5.01 19.85
CA GLU A 426 -1.90 -5.44 20.81
C GLU A 426 -0.81 -6.23 20.09
N ASN A 427 0.46 -5.94 20.39
CA ASN A 427 1.63 -6.57 19.77
C ASN A 427 2.34 -7.57 20.70
N GLY A 428 1.77 -7.83 21.87
CA GLY A 428 2.32 -8.71 22.90
C GLY A 428 2.59 -8.00 24.22
N GLU A 429 2.94 -8.76 25.24
CA GLU A 429 3.19 -8.23 26.58
C GLU A 429 4.42 -7.30 26.58
N GLY A 430 4.25 -6.12 27.11
CA GLY A 430 5.30 -5.10 27.18
C GLY A 430 5.62 -4.39 25.87
N ILE A 431 4.95 -4.74 24.76
CA ILE A 431 5.12 -4.09 23.47
C ILE A 431 3.98 -3.09 23.27
N ARG A 432 4.31 -1.86 22.90
CA ARG A 432 3.32 -0.82 22.66
C ARG A 432 2.43 -1.18 21.47
N PRO A 433 1.14 -0.79 21.51
CA PRO A 433 0.18 -1.16 20.47
C PRO A 433 0.43 -0.44 19.15
N THR A 434 -0.06 -1.05 18.07
CA THR A 434 -0.25 -0.39 16.78
C THR A 434 -1.62 0.30 16.78
N LEU A 435 -1.64 1.58 16.37
CA LEU A 435 -2.85 2.40 16.40
C LEU A 435 -3.32 2.69 14.97
N TRP A 436 -4.62 2.56 14.74
CA TRP A 436 -5.22 2.67 13.43
C TRP A 436 -6.37 3.67 13.36
N PHE A 437 -6.50 4.27 12.19
CA PHE A 437 -7.72 4.85 11.67
C PHE A 437 -7.85 4.51 10.19
N THR A 438 -9.05 4.16 9.74
CA THR A 438 -9.39 4.10 8.31
C THR A 438 -10.78 4.66 8.10
N GLY A 439 -10.98 5.38 6.99
CA GLY A 439 -12.25 6.03 6.73
C GLY A 439 -12.21 6.90 5.49
N PHE A 440 -13.27 7.66 5.28
CA PHE A 440 -13.42 8.52 4.12
C PHE A 440 -14.29 9.75 4.40
N ALA A 441 -14.07 10.78 3.62
CA ALA A 441 -14.82 12.03 3.68
C ALA A 441 -14.93 12.70 2.29
N PRO A 442 -16.03 13.44 2.01
CA PRO A 442 -17.30 13.41 2.73
C PRO A 442 -18.00 12.05 2.63
N ALA A 443 -18.71 11.59 3.66
CA ALA A 443 -19.37 10.27 3.63
C ALA A 443 -20.51 10.17 2.61
N THR A 444 -21.19 11.29 2.32
CA THR A 444 -22.30 11.36 1.35
C THR A 444 -21.85 11.29 -0.11
N ASN A 445 -20.65 11.77 -0.42
CA ASN A 445 -20.03 11.72 -1.74
C ASN A 445 -18.52 11.50 -1.56
N PRO A 446 -18.07 10.28 -1.30
CA PRO A 446 -16.69 9.99 -0.95
C PRO A 446 -15.72 10.43 -2.03
N ARG A 447 -14.79 11.31 -1.67
CA ARG A 447 -13.74 11.82 -2.55
C ARG A 447 -12.37 11.27 -2.17
N PHE A 448 -12.14 11.11 -0.88
CA PHE A 448 -10.86 10.70 -0.33
C PHE A 448 -11.06 9.62 0.71
N VAL A 449 -10.34 8.53 0.55
CA VAL A 449 -10.25 7.44 1.51
C VAL A 449 -8.88 7.49 2.14
N ILE A 450 -8.78 7.36 3.45
CA ILE A 450 -7.52 7.38 4.18
C ILE A 450 -7.37 6.12 5.04
N ALA A 451 -6.16 5.59 5.10
CA ALA A 451 -5.73 4.69 6.17
C ALA A 451 -4.50 5.27 6.85
N VAL A 452 -4.54 5.31 8.16
CA VAL A 452 -3.46 5.79 9.05
C VAL A 452 -3.05 4.64 9.95
N VAL A 453 -1.77 4.31 9.98
CA VAL A 453 -1.16 3.44 10.98
C VAL A 453 -0.11 4.22 11.76
N ILE A 454 -0.09 4.05 13.08
CA ILE A 454 0.91 4.63 13.96
C ILE A 454 1.54 3.50 14.77
N GLU A 455 2.85 3.43 14.71
CA GLU A 455 3.67 2.44 15.40
C GLU A 455 3.90 2.84 16.86
N ASP A 456 4.27 1.87 17.66
CA ASP A 456 4.77 2.08 19.05
C ASP A 456 3.88 3.00 19.91
N GLY A 457 2.55 2.85 19.78
CA GLY A 457 1.58 3.65 20.55
C GLY A 457 1.71 5.16 20.33
N GLY A 458 2.41 5.59 19.27
CA GLY A 458 2.78 6.99 19.05
C GLY A 458 3.85 7.49 20.02
N GLY A 459 4.72 6.61 20.52
CA GLY A 459 5.77 6.96 21.48
C GLY A 459 5.26 7.27 22.88
N ARG A 460 3.99 6.92 23.20
CA ARG A 460 3.34 7.24 24.49
C ARG A 460 3.10 5.98 25.30
N ASP A 461 3.08 6.12 26.62
CA ASP A 461 2.75 5.02 27.52
C ASP A 461 1.27 4.63 27.42
N SER A 462 0.91 3.45 27.95
CA SER A 462 -0.42 2.84 27.84
C SER A 462 -1.57 3.80 28.17
N GLY A 463 -2.69 3.68 27.44
CA GLY A 463 -3.91 4.47 27.64
C GLY A 463 -4.35 5.30 26.44
N TYR A 464 -3.57 5.31 25.36
CA TYR A 464 -3.93 5.96 24.11
C TYR A 464 -4.32 4.92 23.06
N GLY A 465 -5.48 5.10 22.44
CA GLY A 465 -5.99 4.25 21.35
C GLY A 465 -5.99 4.97 20.01
N GLY A 466 -6.44 4.28 18.98
CA GLY A 466 -6.53 4.84 17.63
C GLY A 466 -7.34 6.14 17.56
N ASN A 467 -8.37 6.30 18.41
CA ASN A 467 -9.14 7.54 18.47
C ASN A 467 -8.31 8.75 18.96
N ALA A 468 -7.44 8.54 19.94
CA ALA A 468 -6.67 9.66 20.52
C ALA A 468 -5.45 10.05 19.66
N THR A 469 -5.00 9.18 18.75
CA THR A 469 -3.74 9.39 18.02
C THR A 469 -3.92 9.31 16.51
N ALA A 470 -4.48 8.22 15.96
CA ALA A 470 -4.62 8.04 14.52
C ALA A 470 -5.81 8.82 13.92
N ALA A 471 -6.93 8.94 14.64
CA ALA A 471 -8.09 9.70 14.18
C ALA A 471 -7.81 11.20 14.00
N PRO A 472 -7.06 11.90 14.90
CA PRO A 472 -6.65 13.29 14.69
C PRO A 472 -5.81 13.49 13.43
N VAL A 473 -4.93 12.55 13.06
CA VAL A 473 -4.15 12.61 11.83
C VAL A 473 -5.08 12.63 10.61
N ALA A 474 -6.05 11.72 10.57
CA ALA A 474 -7.04 11.69 9.50
C ALA A 474 -7.91 12.96 9.47
N ARG A 475 -8.33 13.47 10.63
CA ARG A 475 -9.09 14.72 10.72
C ARG A 475 -8.31 15.89 10.16
N GLU A 476 -7.04 16.05 10.53
CA GLU A 476 -6.22 17.15 10.05
C GLU A 476 -5.99 17.06 8.54
N PHE A 477 -5.71 15.87 8.02
CA PHE A 477 -5.65 15.63 6.58
C PHE A 477 -6.94 16.07 5.88
N PHE A 478 -8.10 15.58 6.32
CA PHE A 478 -9.38 15.93 5.70
C PHE A 478 -9.70 17.42 5.79
N ARG A 479 -9.36 18.08 6.91
CA ARG A 479 -9.54 19.54 7.04
C ARG A 479 -8.77 20.32 5.97
N VAL A 480 -7.50 19.98 5.77
CA VAL A 480 -6.66 20.65 4.78
C VAL A 480 -7.21 20.42 3.36
N VAL A 481 -7.47 19.17 2.98
CA VAL A 481 -7.84 18.83 1.60
C VAL A 481 -9.29 19.23 1.24
N LEU A 482 -10.15 19.42 2.25
CA LEU A 482 -11.54 19.87 2.08
C LEU A 482 -11.70 21.40 2.34
N GLY A 483 -10.60 22.10 2.65
CA GLY A 483 -10.58 23.55 2.82
C GLY A 483 -11.32 24.03 4.10
N LYS A 484 -11.15 23.33 5.22
CA LYS A 484 -11.82 23.59 6.50
C LYS A 484 -10.87 23.98 7.62
#